data_2e8069edb41ffb8e3ca901d5f71be66d
#
_entry.id   2e8069edb41ffb8e3ca901d5f71be66d
#
_cell.length_a   1.000
_cell.length_b   1.000
_cell.length_c   1.000
_cell.angle_alpha   90.00
_cell.angle_beta   90.00
_cell.angle_gamma   90.00
#
_symmetry.space_group_name_H-M   'P 1'
#
loop_
_entity.id
_entity.type
_entity.pdbx_description
1 polymer ?
#
loop_
_entity_poly.entity_id
_entity_poly.type
_entity_poly.pdbx_seq_one_letter_code
_entity_poly.pdbx_strand_id
1 'polypeptide(L)'
;MQIREMNVADIDSVLPLYIEYYNEHESSCWTEATAKKRIKQVLTIDDSFSLIMKNDNNTVCGFVMGYFKQYDDIVGYTLEEIVISSKYQHRGLGSMLLGALEEKVRDVGASCIELQAVNDEMHEKYYGKAGYSNAKNFVLKVKWLA
;
A
#
# COMPACT_ATOMS: atom_id res chain seq x y z
N MET A 1 -13.03 1.49 13.67
CA MET A 1 -11.73 1.70 12.99
C MET A 1 -11.55 3.16 12.63
N GLN A 2 -10.39 3.70 12.91
CA GLN A 2 -10.04 5.07 12.57
C GLN A 2 -8.96 5.07 11.50
N ILE A 3 -9.17 5.83 10.42
CA ILE A 3 -8.20 5.98 9.32
C ILE A 3 -7.73 7.44 9.34
N ARG A 4 -6.42 7.64 9.32
CA ARG A 4 -5.83 8.97 9.23
C ARG A 4 -4.58 8.95 8.35
N GLU A 5 -4.11 10.14 8.00
CA GLU A 5 -2.85 10.25 7.26
C GLU A 5 -1.69 9.68 8.09
N MET A 6 -0.84 8.91 7.41
CA MET A 6 0.36 8.30 7.96
C MET A 6 1.57 9.17 7.64
N ASN A 7 2.48 9.30 8.58
CA ASN A 7 3.71 10.07 8.39
C ASN A 7 4.91 9.36 9.03
N VAL A 8 6.10 9.96 8.94
CA VAL A 8 7.34 9.34 9.43
C VAL A 8 7.32 9.01 10.91
N ALA A 9 6.53 9.74 11.71
CA ALA A 9 6.40 9.43 13.14
C ALA A 9 5.70 8.11 13.40
N ASP A 10 4.98 7.55 12.41
CA ASP A 10 4.27 6.29 12.53
C ASP A 10 5.13 5.07 12.20
N ILE A 11 6.35 5.25 11.70
CA ILE A 11 7.18 4.15 11.21
C ILE A 11 7.34 3.05 12.25
N ASP A 12 7.73 3.40 13.46
CA ASP A 12 7.99 2.40 14.50
C ASP A 12 6.74 1.60 14.86
N SER A 13 5.56 2.21 14.79
CA SER A 13 4.31 1.53 15.10
C SER A 13 3.84 0.56 14.01
N VAL A 14 4.21 0.79 12.75
CA VAL A 14 3.83 -0.10 11.63
C VAL A 14 4.88 -1.15 11.32
N LEU A 15 6.11 -0.99 11.79
CA LEU A 15 7.22 -1.89 11.50
C LEU A 15 6.93 -3.36 11.80
N PRO A 16 6.44 -3.72 13.00
CA PRO A 16 6.15 -5.11 13.30
C PRO A 16 5.12 -5.72 12.34
N LEU A 17 4.09 -4.97 12.00
CA LEU A 17 3.06 -5.43 11.06
C LEU A 17 3.62 -5.64 9.67
N TYR A 18 4.45 -4.72 9.18
CA TYR A 18 5.09 -4.84 7.87
C TYR A 18 5.95 -6.11 7.77
N ILE A 19 6.81 -6.32 8.75
CA ILE A 19 7.73 -7.46 8.78
C ILE A 19 6.96 -8.78 8.89
N GLU A 20 6.00 -8.86 9.81
CA GLU A 20 5.19 -10.05 10.02
C GLU A 20 4.41 -10.43 8.76
N TYR A 21 3.73 -9.45 8.16
CA TYR A 21 2.92 -9.71 6.98
C TYR A 21 3.76 -10.27 5.83
N TYR A 22 4.82 -9.58 5.43
CA TYR A 22 5.59 -9.99 4.25
C TYR A 22 6.43 -11.23 4.48
N ASN A 23 7.00 -11.39 5.67
CA ASN A 23 7.83 -12.56 5.96
C ASN A 23 6.99 -13.83 6.10
N GLU A 24 5.78 -13.75 6.64
CA GLU A 24 4.90 -14.90 6.79
C GLU A 24 4.09 -15.23 5.54
N HIS A 25 3.59 -14.22 4.82
CA HIS A 25 2.68 -14.44 3.68
C HIS A 25 3.36 -14.46 2.33
N GLU A 26 4.51 -13.80 2.18
CA GLU A 26 5.20 -13.72 0.89
C GLU A 26 6.62 -14.27 0.93
N SER A 27 6.98 -14.98 1.99
CA SER A 27 8.30 -15.61 2.15
C SER A 27 9.46 -14.63 2.00
N SER A 28 9.24 -13.36 2.40
CA SER A 28 10.26 -12.32 2.36
C SER A 28 11.22 -12.44 3.54
N CYS A 29 12.31 -11.69 3.51
CA CYS A 29 13.35 -11.68 4.53
C CYS A 29 13.58 -10.28 5.11
N TRP A 30 12.50 -9.53 5.34
CA TRP A 30 12.60 -8.20 5.90
C TRP A 30 13.19 -8.23 7.30
N THR A 31 14.14 -7.34 7.55
CA THR A 31 14.66 -7.04 8.88
C THR A 31 14.10 -5.70 9.35
N GLU A 32 14.28 -5.39 10.61
CA GLU A 32 13.88 -4.09 11.13
C GLU A 32 14.55 -2.94 10.37
N ALA A 33 15.85 -3.06 10.07
CA ALA A 33 16.60 -2.05 9.33
C ALA A 33 16.11 -1.88 7.90
N THR A 34 15.91 -2.98 7.17
CA THR A 34 15.49 -2.90 5.76
C THR A 34 14.04 -2.47 5.62
N ALA A 35 13.16 -2.92 6.51
CA ALA A 35 11.76 -2.50 6.50
C ALA A 35 11.63 -1.02 6.84
N LYS A 36 12.35 -0.54 7.84
CA LYS A 36 12.37 0.89 8.19
C LYS A 36 12.84 1.75 7.03
N LYS A 37 13.90 1.33 6.35
CA LYS A 37 14.42 2.01 5.18
C LYS A 37 13.38 2.09 4.05
N ARG A 38 12.74 0.96 3.75
CA ARG A 38 11.71 0.91 2.69
C ARG A 38 10.53 1.82 3.01
N ILE A 39 9.99 1.74 4.21
CA ILE A 39 8.85 2.56 4.63
C ILE A 39 9.21 4.04 4.55
N LYS A 40 10.38 4.42 5.05
CA LYS A 40 10.85 5.80 5.00
C LYS A 40 11.00 6.30 3.57
N GLN A 41 11.50 5.46 2.65
CA GLN A 41 11.62 5.84 1.23
C GLN A 41 10.25 6.24 0.65
N VAL A 42 9.21 5.45 0.93
CA VAL A 42 7.87 5.76 0.41
C VAL A 42 7.28 7.00 1.08
N LEU A 43 7.45 7.14 2.39
CA LEU A 43 6.88 8.27 3.12
C LEU A 43 7.57 9.61 2.83
N THR A 44 8.78 9.58 2.29
CA THR A 44 9.56 10.80 2.02
C THR A 44 9.75 11.11 0.54
N ILE A 45 9.17 10.32 -0.34
CA ILE A 45 9.14 10.65 -1.76
C ILE A 45 8.28 11.89 -1.98
N ASP A 46 8.60 12.67 -3.00
CA ASP A 46 7.82 13.87 -3.33
C ASP A 46 6.35 13.51 -3.58
N ASP A 47 5.42 14.30 -3.07
CA ASP A 47 3.98 14.06 -3.13
C ASP A 47 3.54 12.73 -2.51
N SER A 48 4.27 12.26 -1.52
CA SER A 48 3.87 11.09 -0.74
C SER A 48 2.53 11.32 -0.06
N PHE A 49 1.68 10.30 -0.07
CA PHE A 49 0.42 10.28 0.67
C PHE A 49 0.12 8.86 1.12
N SER A 50 -0.08 8.66 2.41
CA SER A 50 -0.28 7.34 2.99
C SER A 50 -1.31 7.41 4.10
N LEU A 51 -2.01 6.28 4.33
CA LEU A 51 -3.05 6.18 5.37
C LEU A 51 -2.71 5.06 6.33
N ILE A 52 -3.02 5.27 7.61
CA ILE A 52 -2.90 4.27 8.66
C ILE A 52 -4.28 4.03 9.28
N MET A 53 -4.58 2.77 9.56
CA MET A 53 -5.83 2.34 10.18
C MET A 53 -5.55 1.78 11.57
N LYS A 54 -6.26 2.28 12.58
CA LYS A 54 -6.13 1.84 13.96
C LYS A 54 -7.50 1.49 14.55
N ASN A 55 -7.50 0.56 15.51
CA ASN A 55 -8.70 0.25 16.27
C ASN A 55 -8.87 1.22 17.45
N ASP A 56 -9.94 1.03 18.25
CA ASP A 56 -10.25 1.88 19.39
C ASP A 56 -9.18 1.84 20.48
N ASN A 57 -8.37 0.79 20.52
CA ASN A 57 -7.24 0.66 21.44
C ASN A 57 -5.94 1.25 20.89
N ASN A 58 -6.03 2.00 19.80
CA ASN A 58 -4.87 2.60 19.13
C ASN A 58 -3.87 1.59 18.58
N THR A 59 -4.33 0.36 18.30
CA THR A 59 -3.51 -0.70 17.68
C THR A 59 -3.59 -0.56 16.17
N VAL A 60 -2.44 -0.64 15.50
CA VAL A 60 -2.37 -0.60 14.03
C VAL A 60 -2.98 -1.87 13.46
N CYS A 61 -3.99 -1.70 12.61
CA CYS A 61 -4.69 -2.81 11.95
C CYS A 61 -4.33 -2.91 10.47
N GLY A 62 -3.84 -1.83 9.88
CA GLY A 62 -3.44 -1.81 8.49
C GLY A 62 -2.90 -0.45 8.07
N PHE A 63 -2.34 -0.42 6.87
CA PHE A 63 -1.87 0.83 6.28
C PHE A 63 -1.76 0.68 4.76
N VAL A 64 -1.78 1.81 4.06
CA VAL A 64 -1.53 1.90 2.63
C VAL A 64 -0.58 3.05 2.36
N MET A 65 0.44 2.82 1.55
CA MET A 65 1.47 3.82 1.25
C MET A 65 1.66 4.00 -0.23
N GLY A 66 1.93 5.22 -0.63
CA GLY A 66 2.23 5.55 -2.02
C GLY A 66 2.46 7.04 -2.22
N TYR A 67 2.36 7.46 -3.45
CA TYR A 67 2.59 8.86 -3.81
C TYR A 67 1.84 9.24 -5.07
N PHE A 68 1.57 10.54 -5.23
CA PHE A 68 0.98 11.09 -6.45
C PHE A 68 2.06 11.27 -7.50
N LYS A 69 1.85 10.66 -8.66
CA LYS A 69 2.80 10.64 -9.76
C LYS A 69 2.34 11.57 -10.88
N GLN A 70 3.20 12.51 -11.23
CA GLN A 70 2.91 13.43 -12.33
C GLN A 70 3.23 12.76 -13.67
N TYR A 71 2.24 12.73 -14.54
CA TYR A 71 2.41 12.39 -15.95
C TYR A 71 2.36 13.69 -16.77
N ASP A 72 2.39 13.59 -18.10
CA ASP A 72 2.39 14.76 -18.98
C ASP A 72 1.11 15.61 -18.85
N ASP A 73 -0.05 14.99 -18.76
CA ASP A 73 -1.34 15.68 -18.73
C ASP A 73 -2.30 15.19 -17.63
N ILE A 74 -1.89 14.19 -16.85
CA ILE A 74 -2.67 13.69 -15.71
C ILE A 74 -1.81 13.48 -14.49
N VAL A 75 -2.45 13.33 -13.34
CA VAL A 75 -1.82 12.85 -12.11
C VAL A 75 -2.40 11.49 -11.80
N GLY A 76 -1.55 10.52 -11.48
CA GLY A 76 -1.95 9.22 -10.97
C GLY A 76 -1.52 9.07 -9.51
N TYR A 77 -1.96 8.00 -8.87
CA TYR A 77 -1.45 7.59 -7.57
C TYR A 77 -0.77 6.24 -7.72
N THR A 78 0.48 6.16 -7.30
CA THR A 78 1.23 4.90 -7.29
C THR A 78 1.14 4.29 -5.91
N LEU A 79 0.38 3.20 -5.78
CA LEU A 79 0.25 2.45 -4.55
C LEU A 79 1.45 1.51 -4.41
N GLU A 80 2.27 1.75 -3.38
CA GLU A 80 3.51 0.98 -3.18
C GLU A 80 3.31 -0.19 -2.24
N GLU A 81 2.54 -0.01 -1.17
CA GLU A 81 2.31 -1.05 -0.16
C GLU A 81 0.90 -0.93 0.40
N ILE A 82 0.21 -2.06 0.57
CA ILE A 82 -1.02 -2.14 1.35
C ILE A 82 -0.98 -3.39 2.21
N VAL A 83 -1.18 -3.24 3.50
CA VAL A 83 -1.10 -4.34 4.47
C VAL A 83 -2.28 -4.26 5.43
N ILE A 84 -2.93 -5.39 5.65
CA ILE A 84 -3.92 -5.56 6.72
C ILE A 84 -3.39 -6.67 7.64
N SER A 85 -3.38 -6.40 8.94
CA SER A 85 -2.95 -7.39 9.94
C SER A 85 -3.77 -8.67 9.79
N SER A 86 -3.10 -9.84 9.87
CA SER A 86 -3.76 -11.14 9.77
C SER A 86 -4.88 -11.33 10.80
N LYS A 87 -4.75 -10.67 11.95
CA LYS A 87 -5.78 -10.69 13.02
C LYS A 87 -7.09 -10.02 12.60
N TYR A 88 -7.05 -9.17 11.58
CA TYR A 88 -8.17 -8.36 11.14
C TYR A 88 -8.57 -8.62 9.69
N GLN A 89 -7.99 -9.63 9.04
CA GLN A 89 -8.34 -10.01 7.68
C GLN A 89 -9.73 -10.64 7.62
N HIS A 90 -10.32 -10.65 6.42
CA HIS A 90 -11.66 -11.18 6.14
C HIS A 90 -12.79 -10.43 6.85
N ARG A 91 -12.57 -9.16 7.21
CA ARG A 91 -13.58 -8.28 7.82
C ARG A 91 -13.91 -7.06 6.95
N GLY A 92 -13.45 -7.05 5.71
CA GLY A 92 -13.67 -5.93 4.80
C GLY A 92 -12.79 -4.71 5.07
N LEU A 93 -11.77 -4.83 5.92
CA LEU A 93 -10.91 -3.69 6.27
C LEU A 93 -10.01 -3.28 5.13
N GLY A 94 -9.55 -4.22 4.31
CA GLY A 94 -8.77 -3.91 3.10
C GLY A 94 -9.58 -3.06 2.13
N SER A 95 -10.84 -3.44 1.90
CA SER A 95 -11.76 -2.67 1.06
C SER A 95 -12.06 -1.29 1.64
N MET A 96 -12.19 -1.20 2.95
CA MET A 96 -12.42 0.08 3.64
C MET A 96 -11.21 1.01 3.47
N LEU A 97 -10.02 0.50 3.67
CA LEU A 97 -8.78 1.27 3.54
C LEU A 97 -8.56 1.72 2.10
N LEU A 98 -8.75 0.80 1.15
CA LEU A 98 -8.63 1.11 -0.27
C LEU A 98 -9.67 2.13 -0.72
N GLY A 99 -10.91 2.01 -0.23
CA GLY A 99 -11.97 2.98 -0.50
C GLY A 99 -11.65 4.38 0.03
N ALA A 100 -11.08 4.48 1.23
CA ALA A 100 -10.65 5.75 1.80
C ALA A 100 -9.53 6.38 0.98
N LEU A 101 -8.59 5.58 0.48
CA LEU A 101 -7.54 6.03 -0.41
C LEU A 101 -8.14 6.56 -1.72
N GLU A 102 -9.04 5.82 -2.34
CA GLU A 102 -9.67 6.19 -3.61
C GLU A 102 -10.43 7.51 -3.50
N GLU A 103 -11.12 7.73 -2.40
CA GLU A 103 -11.81 8.99 -2.13
C GLU A 103 -10.83 10.16 -2.12
N LYS A 104 -9.71 10.01 -1.42
CA LYS A 104 -8.68 11.05 -1.36
C LYS A 104 -8.03 11.28 -2.72
N VAL A 105 -7.77 10.23 -3.46
CA VAL A 105 -7.20 10.31 -4.81
C VAL A 105 -8.12 11.08 -5.75
N ARG A 106 -9.43 10.85 -5.68
CA ARG A 106 -10.42 11.62 -6.43
C ARG A 106 -10.44 13.09 -6.02
N ASP A 107 -10.38 13.36 -4.72
CA ASP A 107 -10.42 14.74 -4.19
C ASP A 107 -9.23 15.56 -4.68
N VAL A 108 -8.07 14.96 -4.84
CA VAL A 108 -6.87 15.62 -5.37
C VAL A 108 -6.98 15.85 -6.88
N GLY A 109 -7.89 15.15 -7.55
CA GLY A 109 -8.07 15.25 -8.99
C GLY A 109 -7.20 14.28 -9.79
N ALA A 110 -6.62 13.28 -9.14
CA ALA A 110 -5.87 12.23 -9.83
C ALA A 110 -6.81 11.34 -10.64
N SER A 111 -6.33 10.83 -11.75
CA SER A 111 -7.13 10.09 -12.73
C SER A 111 -7.14 8.59 -12.53
N CYS A 112 -6.16 8.04 -11.84
CA CYS A 112 -6.04 6.60 -11.66
C CYS A 112 -5.20 6.23 -10.45
N ILE A 113 -5.31 4.97 -10.04
CA ILE A 113 -4.40 4.33 -9.09
C ILE A 113 -3.74 3.18 -9.83
N GLU A 114 -2.42 3.10 -9.77
CA GLU A 114 -1.65 2.00 -10.35
C GLU A 114 -0.84 1.30 -9.28
N LEU A 115 -0.62 0.00 -9.45
CA LEU A 115 0.16 -0.80 -8.50
C LEU A 115 0.76 -2.02 -9.20
N GLN A 116 1.80 -2.58 -8.56
CA GLN A 116 2.33 -3.88 -8.93
C GLN A 116 1.78 -4.90 -7.92
N ALA A 117 1.11 -5.92 -8.42
CA ALA A 117 0.58 -7.01 -7.59
C ALA A 117 1.34 -8.29 -7.89
N VAL A 118 1.43 -9.17 -6.89
CA VAL A 118 1.94 -10.52 -7.12
C VAL A 118 1.02 -11.20 -8.13
N ASN A 119 1.62 -11.84 -9.13
CA ASN A 119 0.87 -12.50 -10.20
C ASN A 119 0.36 -13.85 -9.72
N ASP A 120 -0.70 -13.84 -8.94
CA ASP A 120 -1.37 -15.04 -8.45
C ASP A 120 -2.89 -14.83 -8.42
N GLU A 121 -3.62 -15.94 -8.21
CA GLU A 121 -5.07 -15.91 -8.22
C GLU A 121 -5.67 -15.10 -7.08
N MET A 122 -5.04 -15.13 -5.91
CA MET A 122 -5.53 -14.40 -4.74
C MET A 122 -5.48 -12.88 -4.97
N HIS A 123 -4.35 -12.37 -5.45
CA HIS A 123 -4.20 -10.94 -5.73
C HIS A 123 -5.07 -10.48 -6.91
N GLU A 124 -5.16 -11.30 -7.96
CA GLU A 124 -6.03 -11.04 -9.10
C GLU A 124 -7.49 -10.88 -8.65
N LYS A 125 -7.94 -11.77 -7.79
CA LYS A 125 -9.30 -11.76 -7.26
C LYS A 125 -9.55 -10.57 -6.35
N TYR A 126 -8.61 -10.27 -5.45
CA TYR A 126 -8.72 -9.16 -4.52
C TYR A 126 -8.84 -7.82 -5.25
N TYR A 127 -7.92 -7.55 -6.16
CA TYR A 127 -7.92 -6.28 -6.90
C TYR A 127 -9.03 -6.23 -7.95
N GLY A 128 -9.33 -7.35 -8.58
CA GLY A 128 -10.44 -7.43 -9.54
C GLY A 128 -11.78 -7.07 -8.93
N LYS A 129 -12.06 -7.53 -7.71
CA LYS A 129 -13.28 -7.16 -6.97
C LYS A 129 -13.35 -5.66 -6.69
N ALA A 130 -12.22 -5.02 -6.49
CA ALA A 130 -12.14 -3.58 -6.25
C ALA A 130 -12.18 -2.76 -7.53
N GLY A 131 -12.27 -3.40 -8.70
CA GLY A 131 -12.37 -2.71 -9.99
C GLY A 131 -11.04 -2.50 -10.70
N TYR A 132 -9.96 -3.09 -10.21
CA TYR A 132 -8.65 -2.99 -10.86
C TYR A 132 -8.53 -4.03 -11.97
N SER A 133 -7.86 -3.66 -13.04
CA SER A 133 -7.59 -4.54 -14.18
C SER A 133 -6.13 -4.43 -14.61
N ASN A 134 -5.64 -5.45 -15.30
CA ASN A 134 -4.25 -5.44 -15.77
C ASN A 134 -4.07 -4.40 -16.87
N ALA A 135 -3.01 -3.59 -16.74
CA ALA A 135 -2.63 -2.66 -17.80
C ALA A 135 -2.12 -3.46 -19.00
N LYS A 136 -2.72 -3.23 -20.17
CA LYS A 136 -2.42 -4.00 -21.37
C LYS A 136 -1.20 -3.47 -22.13
N ASN A 137 -0.82 -2.24 -21.86
CA ASN A 137 0.25 -1.52 -22.57
C ASN A 137 1.56 -1.44 -21.78
N PHE A 138 1.63 -2.02 -20.58
CA PHE A 138 2.81 -2.01 -19.74
C PHE A 138 3.13 -3.40 -19.21
N VAL A 139 4.43 -3.69 -19.09
CA VAL A 139 4.92 -4.87 -18.38
C VAL A 139 6.10 -4.46 -17.50
N LEU A 140 6.27 -5.15 -16.39
CA LEU A 140 7.46 -5.01 -15.57
C LEU A 140 8.61 -5.80 -16.23
N LYS A 141 9.73 -5.14 -16.50
CA LYS A 141 10.93 -5.80 -17.02
C LYS A 141 12.01 -5.78 -15.95
N VAL A 142 12.65 -6.91 -15.75
CA VAL A 142 13.69 -7.07 -14.73
C VAL A 142 14.93 -7.69 -15.35
N LYS A 143 16.09 -7.18 -14.97
CA LYS A 143 17.39 -7.78 -15.29
C LYS A 143 18.17 -7.92 -13.98
N TRP A 144 18.47 -9.13 -13.60
CA TRP A 144 19.27 -9.39 -12.41
C TRP A 144 20.75 -9.15 -12.74
N LEU A 145 21.45 -8.38 -11.91
CA LEU A 145 22.80 -7.94 -12.20
C LEU A 145 23.88 -8.76 -11.46
N ALA A 146 23.48 -9.63 -10.55
CA ALA A 146 24.42 -10.48 -9.85
C ALA A 146 23.81 -11.84 -9.54
#